data_c9f0303da34034dac82fec3cc37f6e75
#
_entry.id   c9f0303da34034dac82fec3cc37f6e75
#
_cell.length_a   1.000
_cell.length_b   1.000
_cell.length_c   1.000
_cell.angle_alpha   90.00
_cell.angle_beta   90.00
_cell.angle_gamma   90.00
#
_symmetry.space_group_name_H-M   'P 1'
#
loop_
_entity.id
_entity.type
_entity.pdbx_description
1 polymer ?
#
loop_
_entity_poly.entity_id
_entity_poly.type
_entity_poly.pdbx_seq_one_letter_code
_entity_poly.pdbx_strand_id
1 'polypeptide(L)'
;MFGDPVINEKNWDLKTLPELGEFGRGVSKHRPRNAPELLGGKYPLIQTGDVANANLYITDYESTYSEEGFKQSKMWKAGTLCITIAATIAKTAILTFDSCFPDSVVGFTPNEKTNSLFINYWFSFFQKILEEQAPAVAQKNINLQVLSELKIITPPISLQNNFATFVQQIDKSKFAVQKALEKAETLYKSLMQQYFA
;
A
#
# COMPACT_ATOMS: atom_id res chain seq x y z
N MET A 1 -20.21 4.44 -6.50
CA MET A 1 -20.26 3.03 -6.97
C MET A 1 -20.61 2.08 -5.81
N PHE A 2 -19.89 2.07 -4.69
CA PHE A 2 -20.09 1.12 -3.58
C PHE A 2 -20.97 1.63 -2.44
N GLY A 3 -21.29 2.91 -2.36
CA GLY A 3 -21.87 3.58 -1.20
C GLY A 3 -20.83 3.86 -0.13
N ASP A 4 -21.26 4.27 1.06
CA ASP A 4 -20.39 4.42 2.22
C ASP A 4 -19.94 3.03 2.72
N PRO A 5 -18.63 2.73 2.77
CA PRO A 5 -18.15 1.41 3.14
C PRO A 5 -18.28 1.09 4.63
N VAL A 6 -18.58 2.08 5.46
CA VAL A 6 -18.77 1.91 6.92
C VAL A 6 -20.21 1.64 7.25
N ILE A 7 -21.13 2.42 6.66
CA ILE A 7 -22.57 2.29 6.88
C ILE A 7 -23.14 1.09 6.09
N ASN A 8 -22.48 0.73 4.98
CA ASN A 8 -22.89 -0.34 4.06
C ASN A 8 -24.34 -0.21 3.59
N GLU A 9 -24.71 0.99 3.14
CA GLU A 9 -26.08 1.32 2.67
C GLU A 9 -26.63 0.38 1.60
N LYS A 10 -25.72 -0.26 0.84
CA LYS A 10 -26.09 -1.20 -0.23
C LYS A 10 -26.22 -2.65 0.23
N ASN A 11 -26.03 -2.90 1.53
CA ASN A 11 -26.10 -4.25 2.13
C ASN A 11 -25.20 -5.28 1.43
N TRP A 12 -23.96 -4.88 1.06
CA TRP A 12 -22.98 -5.81 0.55
C TRP A 12 -22.60 -6.84 1.62
N ASP A 13 -22.24 -8.05 1.19
CA ASP A 13 -21.67 -9.07 2.08
C ASP A 13 -20.46 -8.51 2.82
N LEU A 14 -20.31 -8.90 4.08
CA LEU A 14 -19.17 -8.53 4.91
C LEU A 14 -18.26 -9.74 5.09
N LYS A 15 -16.98 -9.57 4.79
CA LYS A 15 -15.95 -10.60 4.95
C LYS A 15 -14.73 -10.03 5.65
N THR A 16 -13.94 -10.90 6.24
CA THR A 16 -12.65 -10.55 6.86
C THR A 16 -11.50 -10.69 5.87
N LEU A 17 -10.36 -10.04 6.12
CA LEU A 17 -9.16 -10.17 5.27
C LEU A 17 -8.75 -11.63 5.06
N PRO A 18 -8.71 -12.50 6.10
CA PRO A 18 -8.38 -13.93 5.92
C PRO A 18 -9.35 -14.69 4.99
N GLU A 19 -10.61 -14.26 4.87
CA GLU A 19 -11.59 -14.85 3.94
C GLU A 19 -11.41 -14.36 2.49
N LEU A 20 -10.70 -13.24 2.32
CA LEU A 20 -10.51 -12.55 1.04
C LEU A 20 -9.13 -12.82 0.42
N GLY A 21 -8.18 -13.43 1.16
CA GLY A 21 -6.86 -13.74 0.61
C GLY A 21 -5.86 -14.26 1.63
N GLU A 22 -4.62 -14.46 1.17
CA GLU A 22 -3.50 -14.73 2.05
C GLU A 22 -3.15 -13.45 2.83
N PHE A 23 -3.07 -13.55 4.14
CA PHE A 23 -2.88 -12.44 5.03
C PHE A 23 -1.87 -12.80 6.12
N GLY A 24 -0.86 -11.94 6.33
CA GLY A 24 0.15 -12.21 7.33
C GLY A 24 1.18 -11.11 7.49
N ARG A 25 1.91 -11.15 8.61
CA ARG A 25 3.03 -10.23 8.84
C ARG A 25 4.21 -10.56 7.93
N GLY A 26 4.96 -9.53 7.57
CA GLY A 26 6.33 -9.67 7.15
C GLY A 26 7.19 -10.34 8.22
N VAL A 27 8.37 -10.80 7.85
CA VAL A 27 9.25 -11.56 8.72
C VAL A 27 10.62 -10.90 8.80
N SER A 28 11.06 -10.61 10.04
CA SER A 28 12.41 -10.16 10.36
C SER A 28 12.78 -10.67 11.74
N LYS A 29 13.48 -11.81 11.79
CA LYS A 29 13.78 -12.52 13.05
C LYS A 29 14.99 -11.97 13.78
N HIS A 30 16.02 -11.53 13.02
CA HIS A 30 17.27 -11.03 13.61
C HIS A 30 17.09 -9.69 14.33
N ARG A 31 17.91 -9.46 15.34
CA ARG A 31 18.00 -8.19 16.06
C ARG A 31 19.48 -7.83 16.27
N PRO A 32 19.92 -6.59 15.97
CA PRO A 32 19.12 -5.50 15.40
C PRO A 32 18.72 -5.76 13.93
N ARG A 33 17.58 -5.24 13.48
CA ARG A 33 17.06 -5.46 12.11
C ARG A 33 17.94 -4.85 11.01
N ASN A 34 18.72 -3.82 11.35
CA ASN A 34 19.61 -3.08 10.49
C ASN A 34 21.07 -3.52 10.61
N ALA A 35 21.33 -4.73 11.11
CA ALA A 35 22.68 -5.27 11.17
C ALA A 35 23.30 -5.29 9.77
N PRO A 36 24.53 -4.77 9.59
CA PRO A 36 25.14 -4.58 8.26
C PRO A 36 25.19 -5.86 7.42
N GLU A 37 25.41 -7.01 8.05
CA GLU A 37 25.49 -8.32 7.40
C GLU A 37 24.16 -8.77 6.74
N LEU A 38 23.03 -8.19 7.19
CA LEU A 38 21.71 -8.49 6.65
C LEU A 38 21.38 -7.68 5.41
N LEU A 39 22.08 -6.58 5.15
CA LEU A 39 21.72 -5.56 4.15
C LEU A 39 22.68 -5.56 2.94
N GLY A 40 22.33 -4.78 1.91
CA GLY A 40 23.22 -4.49 0.78
C GLY A 40 23.29 -5.60 -0.28
N GLY A 41 22.37 -6.55 -0.31
CA GLY A 41 22.33 -7.62 -1.32
C GLY A 41 21.33 -7.35 -2.44
N LYS A 42 20.78 -8.42 -3.02
CA LYS A 42 19.92 -8.37 -4.22
C LYS A 42 18.41 -8.41 -3.95
N TYR A 43 17.99 -8.65 -2.70
CA TYR A 43 16.58 -8.83 -2.38
C TYR A 43 15.96 -7.51 -1.92
N PRO A 44 14.99 -6.93 -2.64
CA PRO A 44 14.31 -5.71 -2.23
C PRO A 44 13.74 -5.82 -0.83
N LEU A 45 13.92 -4.77 -0.02
CA LEU A 45 13.40 -4.66 1.34
C LEU A 45 12.58 -3.37 1.46
N ILE A 46 11.27 -3.54 1.63
CA ILE A 46 10.33 -2.44 1.87
C ILE A 46 10.14 -2.25 3.36
N GLN A 47 10.19 -1.01 3.80
CA GLN A 47 9.95 -0.61 5.17
C GLN A 47 8.63 0.16 5.32
N THR A 48 8.24 0.48 6.55
CA THR A 48 7.00 1.24 6.83
C THR A 48 6.99 2.62 6.17
N GLY A 49 8.17 3.26 6.04
CA GLY A 49 8.32 4.54 5.35
C GLY A 49 7.99 4.46 3.87
N ASP A 50 8.45 3.41 3.19
CA ASP A 50 8.19 3.20 1.75
C ASP A 50 6.69 3.03 1.50
N VAL A 51 6.00 2.27 2.36
CA VAL A 51 4.54 2.10 2.28
C VAL A 51 3.80 3.41 2.56
N ALA A 52 4.22 4.14 3.61
CA ALA A 52 3.54 5.36 4.03
C ALA A 52 3.69 6.51 3.04
N ASN A 53 4.83 6.57 2.32
CA ASN A 53 5.14 7.61 1.34
C ASN A 53 4.66 7.27 -0.07
N ALA A 54 4.32 6.03 -0.34
CA ALA A 54 3.75 5.63 -1.63
C ALA A 54 2.34 6.21 -1.81
N ASN A 55 2.02 6.68 -3.02
CA ASN A 55 0.66 7.15 -3.33
C ASN A 55 -0.32 5.97 -3.42
N LEU A 56 0.00 4.98 -4.24
CA LEU A 56 -0.81 3.79 -4.48
C LEU A 56 0.09 2.57 -4.69
N TYR A 57 1.17 2.75 -5.45
CA TYR A 57 2.11 1.70 -5.80
C TYR A 57 3.49 1.99 -5.23
N ILE A 58 4.14 0.94 -4.71
CA ILE A 58 5.55 0.96 -4.37
C ILE A 58 6.31 0.59 -5.64
N THR A 59 6.96 1.58 -6.24
CA THR A 59 7.67 1.46 -7.53
C THR A 59 9.19 1.44 -7.38
N ASP A 60 9.70 1.74 -6.18
CA ASP A 60 11.12 1.81 -5.90
C ASP A 60 11.41 1.38 -4.45
N TYR A 61 12.67 1.17 -4.12
CA TYR A 61 13.14 0.78 -2.79
C TYR A 61 14.54 1.33 -2.52
N GLU A 62 14.79 1.74 -1.29
CA GLU A 62 16.10 2.23 -0.86
C GLU A 62 16.97 1.14 -0.24
N SER A 63 16.36 0.09 0.29
CA SER A 63 17.03 -0.95 1.05
C SER A 63 16.92 -2.31 0.38
N THR A 64 17.93 -3.14 0.60
CA THR A 64 17.94 -4.54 0.16
C THR A 64 18.46 -5.45 1.25
N TYR A 65 18.03 -6.72 1.24
CA TYR A 65 18.61 -7.77 2.04
C TYR A 65 19.74 -8.50 1.29
N SER A 66 20.76 -8.90 2.06
CA SER A 66 21.74 -9.91 1.66
C SER A 66 21.12 -11.32 1.63
N GLU A 67 21.90 -12.33 1.24
CA GLU A 67 21.47 -13.74 1.37
C GLU A 67 21.13 -14.10 2.84
N GLU A 68 21.92 -13.60 3.81
CA GLU A 68 21.65 -13.83 5.23
C GLU A 68 20.36 -13.11 5.69
N GLY A 69 20.15 -11.88 5.23
CA GLY A 69 18.92 -11.13 5.49
C GLY A 69 17.70 -11.85 4.91
N PHE A 70 17.83 -12.37 3.70
CA PHE A 70 16.74 -13.10 3.05
C PHE A 70 16.39 -14.41 3.77
N LYS A 71 17.35 -15.21 4.22
CA LYS A 71 17.12 -16.47 4.95
C LYS A 71 16.25 -16.32 6.20
N GLN A 72 16.26 -15.16 6.82
CA GLN A 72 15.48 -14.86 8.03
C GLN A 72 14.18 -14.08 7.74
N SER A 73 13.85 -13.86 6.48
CA SER A 73 12.70 -13.09 6.02
C SER A 73 11.74 -13.93 5.15
N LYS A 74 10.74 -13.31 4.59
CA LYS A 74 9.79 -13.90 3.63
C LYS A 74 9.67 -12.98 2.41
N MET A 75 9.76 -13.56 1.21
CA MET A 75 9.47 -12.86 -0.04
C MET A 75 7.96 -12.82 -0.30
N TRP A 76 7.46 -11.63 -0.59
CA TRP A 76 6.11 -11.39 -1.04
C TRP A 76 6.11 -11.01 -2.52
N LYS A 77 5.08 -11.42 -3.24
CA LYS A 77 4.99 -11.22 -4.69
C LYS A 77 4.49 -9.83 -5.06
N ALA A 78 4.85 -9.37 -6.25
CA ALA A 78 4.19 -8.22 -6.87
C ALA A 78 2.67 -8.39 -6.84
N GLY A 79 1.93 -7.28 -6.65
CA GLY A 79 0.47 -7.29 -6.44
C GLY A 79 0.05 -7.45 -4.98
N THR A 80 0.96 -7.78 -4.06
CA THR A 80 0.67 -7.80 -2.61
C THR A 80 0.36 -6.39 -2.12
N LEU A 81 -0.74 -6.23 -1.40
CA LEU A 81 -1.05 -5.01 -0.65
C LEU A 81 -0.29 -5.02 0.68
N CYS A 82 0.58 -4.04 0.87
CA CYS A 82 1.28 -3.78 2.12
C CYS A 82 0.43 -2.87 3.01
N ILE A 83 0.32 -3.22 4.31
CA ILE A 83 -0.46 -2.47 5.30
C ILE A 83 0.47 -2.21 6.49
N THR A 84 0.69 -0.95 6.86
CA THR A 84 1.51 -0.59 8.02
C THR A 84 0.74 -0.79 9.32
N ILE A 85 1.38 -1.40 10.33
CA ILE A 85 0.80 -1.64 11.65
C ILE A 85 1.58 -0.96 12.78
N ALA A 86 2.68 -0.31 12.45
CA ALA A 86 3.52 0.46 13.38
C ALA A 86 3.93 1.79 12.74
N ALA A 87 4.28 2.77 13.56
CA ALA A 87 4.65 4.13 13.18
C ALA A 87 3.49 4.91 12.52
N THR A 88 3.17 4.66 11.27
CA THR A 88 2.02 5.25 10.56
C THR A 88 1.01 4.14 10.31
N ILE A 89 -0.08 4.11 11.05
CA ILE A 89 -1.04 3.01 11.08
C ILE A 89 -1.97 3.02 9.87
N ALA A 90 -2.28 1.83 9.34
CA ALA A 90 -3.24 1.60 8.26
C ALA A 90 -2.94 2.35 6.94
N LYS A 91 -1.69 2.80 6.74
CA LYS A 91 -1.24 3.19 5.41
C LYS A 91 -1.09 1.95 4.55
N THR A 92 -1.49 2.08 3.30
CA THR A 92 -1.47 0.95 2.37
C THR A 92 -0.85 1.33 1.04
N ALA A 93 -0.13 0.40 0.43
CA ALA A 93 0.38 0.51 -0.93
C ALA A 93 0.58 -0.88 -1.55
N ILE A 94 0.55 -0.97 -2.87
CA ILE A 94 0.65 -2.23 -3.62
C ILE A 94 2.07 -2.38 -4.17
N LEU A 95 2.70 -3.55 -3.93
CA LEU A 95 4.00 -3.88 -4.51
C LEU A 95 3.92 -4.01 -6.04
N THR A 96 4.86 -3.39 -6.76
CA THR A 96 5.02 -3.60 -8.21
C THR A 96 6.11 -4.60 -8.55
N PHE A 97 6.88 -5.05 -7.57
CA PHE A 97 7.95 -6.05 -7.66
C PHE A 97 7.95 -6.97 -6.43
N ASP A 98 8.62 -8.11 -6.52
CA ASP A 98 8.78 -9.04 -5.39
C ASP A 98 9.67 -8.39 -4.32
N SER A 99 9.23 -8.39 -3.05
CA SER A 99 9.97 -7.76 -1.96
C SER A 99 9.80 -8.47 -0.62
N CYS A 100 10.80 -8.31 0.24
CA CYS A 100 10.71 -8.60 1.66
C CYS A 100 10.23 -7.38 2.44
N PHE A 101 9.63 -7.59 3.60
CA PHE A 101 9.35 -6.53 4.56
C PHE A 101 9.29 -7.07 5.99
N PRO A 102 9.55 -6.21 7.00
CA PRO A 102 9.59 -6.60 8.40
C PRO A 102 8.19 -6.82 8.98
N ASP A 103 8.14 -7.33 10.21
CA ASP A 103 6.94 -7.61 10.99
C ASP A 103 6.11 -6.36 11.38
N SER A 104 6.59 -5.14 11.06
CA SER A 104 5.84 -3.88 11.14
C SER A 104 4.95 -3.61 9.93
N VAL A 105 5.06 -4.44 8.89
CA VAL A 105 4.20 -4.41 7.69
C VAL A 105 3.48 -5.76 7.58
N VAL A 106 2.21 -5.69 7.23
CA VAL A 106 1.36 -6.84 6.93
C VAL A 106 1.16 -6.91 5.43
N GLY A 107 1.34 -8.10 4.85
CA GLY A 107 1.03 -8.39 3.46
C GLY A 107 -0.36 -9.00 3.31
N PHE A 108 -1.07 -8.59 2.28
CA PHE A 108 -2.33 -9.18 1.85
C PHE A 108 -2.29 -9.46 0.35
N THR A 109 -2.46 -10.73 -0.02
CA THR A 109 -2.56 -11.17 -1.41
C THR A 109 -3.98 -11.63 -1.67
N PRO A 110 -4.76 -10.95 -2.54
CA PRO A 110 -6.17 -11.25 -2.73
C PRO A 110 -6.36 -12.63 -3.38
N ASN A 111 -7.49 -13.27 -3.05
CA ASN A 111 -8.02 -14.42 -3.78
C ASN A 111 -8.98 -13.97 -4.90
N GLU A 112 -9.68 -14.92 -5.53
CA GLU A 112 -10.62 -14.66 -6.61
C GLU A 112 -11.86 -13.81 -6.23
N LYS A 113 -12.09 -13.56 -4.94
CA LYS A 113 -13.26 -12.83 -4.41
C LYS A 113 -13.02 -11.34 -4.27
N THR A 114 -11.75 -10.90 -4.31
CA THR A 114 -11.43 -9.48 -4.10
C THR A 114 -10.25 -9.00 -4.93
N ASN A 115 -10.07 -7.68 -4.98
CA ASN A 115 -9.05 -6.98 -5.74
C ASN A 115 -8.23 -6.10 -4.80
N SER A 116 -6.87 -6.12 -4.92
CA SER A 116 -5.97 -5.32 -4.09
C SER A 116 -6.29 -3.83 -4.12
N LEU A 117 -6.64 -3.28 -5.30
CA LEU A 117 -7.02 -1.87 -5.42
C LEU A 117 -8.28 -1.54 -4.64
N PHE A 118 -9.30 -2.41 -4.70
CA PHE A 118 -10.50 -2.23 -3.93
C PHE A 118 -10.21 -2.20 -2.42
N ILE A 119 -9.43 -3.14 -1.92
CA ILE A 119 -9.03 -3.20 -0.50
C ILE A 119 -8.19 -1.97 -0.11
N ASN A 120 -7.26 -1.54 -0.98
CA ASN A 120 -6.46 -0.34 -0.74
C ASN A 120 -7.35 0.90 -0.53
N TYR A 121 -8.33 1.10 -1.38
CA TYR A 121 -9.27 2.23 -1.25
C TYR A 121 -10.21 2.07 -0.05
N TRP A 122 -10.62 0.85 0.29
CA TRP A 122 -11.38 0.60 1.50
C TRP A 122 -10.58 1.03 2.75
N PHE A 123 -9.29 0.69 2.82
CA PHE A 123 -8.42 1.13 3.90
C PHE A 123 -8.26 2.65 3.99
N SER A 124 -8.32 3.38 2.90
CA SER A 124 -8.26 4.85 2.94
C SER A 124 -9.43 5.48 3.71
N PHE A 125 -10.61 4.89 3.61
CA PHE A 125 -11.76 5.27 4.44
C PHE A 125 -11.58 4.85 5.90
N PHE A 126 -11.13 3.64 6.13
CA PHE A 126 -10.90 3.11 7.47
C PHE A 126 -9.87 3.93 8.24
N GLN A 127 -8.78 4.32 7.60
CA GLN A 127 -7.78 5.19 8.20
C GLN A 127 -8.37 6.52 8.65
N LYS A 128 -9.16 7.14 7.80
CA LYS A 128 -9.83 8.41 8.10
C LYS A 128 -10.72 8.30 9.33
N ILE A 129 -11.48 7.21 9.44
CA ILE A 129 -12.33 6.94 10.61
C ILE A 129 -11.49 6.78 11.87
N LEU A 130 -10.38 6.05 11.81
CA LEU A 130 -9.47 5.91 12.95
C LEU A 130 -8.88 7.25 13.38
N GLU A 131 -8.52 8.10 12.44
CA GLU A 131 -7.99 9.43 12.70
C GLU A 131 -9.05 10.36 13.33
N GLU A 132 -10.31 10.28 12.88
CA GLU A 132 -11.41 11.11 13.37
C GLU A 132 -11.96 10.67 14.74
N GLN A 133 -12.04 9.35 14.97
CA GLN A 133 -12.70 8.79 16.16
C GLN A 133 -11.80 8.70 17.39
N ALA A 134 -10.49 8.61 17.22
CA ALA A 134 -9.62 8.44 18.37
C ALA A 134 -8.16 8.88 18.16
N PRO A 135 -7.83 10.18 18.23
CA PRO A 135 -6.44 10.65 18.13
C PRO A 135 -5.47 9.98 19.13
N ALA A 136 -5.97 9.60 20.33
CA ALA A 136 -5.19 8.95 21.37
C ALA A 136 -5.08 7.41 21.22
N VAL A 137 -6.01 6.76 20.54
CA VAL A 137 -6.05 5.31 20.33
C VAL A 137 -5.35 4.93 19.02
N ALA A 138 -5.40 5.76 18.01
CA ALA A 138 -4.73 5.57 16.73
C ALA A 138 -3.19 5.50 16.85
N GLN A 139 -2.61 6.05 17.92
CA GLN A 139 -1.18 5.95 18.22
C GLN A 139 -0.75 4.61 18.84
N LYS A 140 -1.68 3.71 19.17
CA LYS A 140 -1.37 2.44 19.84
C LYS A 140 -1.62 1.24 18.95
N ASN A 141 -0.65 0.95 18.07
CA ASN A 141 -0.45 -0.38 17.44
C ASN A 141 -1.73 -1.13 17.04
N ILE A 142 -2.15 -0.99 15.78
CA ILE A 142 -3.04 -2.00 15.19
C ILE A 142 -2.24 -3.30 15.14
N ASN A 143 -2.72 -4.34 15.76
CA ASN A 143 -2.12 -5.66 15.69
C ASN A 143 -2.77 -6.50 14.58
N LEU A 144 -2.15 -7.63 14.25
CA LEU A 144 -2.65 -8.53 13.21
C LEU A 144 -4.08 -9.03 13.52
N GLN A 145 -4.40 -9.23 14.79
CA GLN A 145 -5.72 -9.69 15.21
C GLN A 145 -6.80 -8.64 14.88
N VAL A 146 -6.58 -7.38 15.23
CA VAL A 146 -7.53 -6.30 14.90
C VAL A 146 -7.77 -6.23 13.39
N LEU A 147 -6.70 -6.28 12.57
CA LEU A 147 -6.84 -6.29 11.12
C LEU A 147 -7.61 -7.53 10.61
N SER A 148 -7.40 -8.70 11.21
CA SER A 148 -8.06 -9.95 10.82
C SER A 148 -9.56 -9.97 11.14
N GLU A 149 -10.01 -9.16 12.09
CA GLU A 149 -11.42 -9.08 12.53
C GLU A 149 -12.22 -7.98 11.80
N LEU A 150 -11.53 -7.11 11.02
CA LEU A 150 -12.19 -6.05 10.27
C LEU A 150 -13.20 -6.63 9.27
N LYS A 151 -14.41 -6.08 9.29
CA LYS A 151 -15.47 -6.42 8.38
C LYS A 151 -15.42 -5.52 7.15
N ILE A 152 -15.09 -6.10 6.03
CA ILE A 152 -14.89 -5.42 4.75
C ILE A 152 -16.11 -5.71 3.87
N ILE A 153 -16.72 -4.68 3.31
CA ILE A 153 -17.77 -4.87 2.30
C ILE A 153 -17.20 -5.63 1.11
N THR A 154 -17.96 -6.59 0.59
CA THR A 154 -17.49 -7.44 -0.51
C THR A 154 -18.50 -7.41 -1.67
N PRO A 155 -18.53 -6.32 -2.46
CA PRO A 155 -19.35 -6.27 -3.68
C PRO A 155 -18.84 -7.29 -4.69
N PRO A 156 -19.65 -7.66 -5.72
CA PRO A 156 -19.25 -8.60 -6.76
C PRO A 156 -17.88 -8.24 -7.37
N ILE A 157 -17.05 -9.27 -7.62
CA ILE A 157 -15.68 -9.06 -8.14
C ILE A 157 -15.65 -8.29 -9.46
N SER A 158 -16.67 -8.45 -10.32
CA SER A 158 -16.80 -7.67 -11.55
C SER A 158 -16.88 -6.17 -11.29
N LEU A 159 -17.62 -5.76 -10.25
CA LEU A 159 -17.75 -4.35 -9.87
C LEU A 159 -16.45 -3.81 -9.27
N GLN A 160 -15.74 -4.62 -8.47
CA GLN A 160 -14.40 -4.27 -7.95
C GLN A 160 -13.39 -4.10 -9.10
N ASN A 161 -13.41 -4.99 -10.10
CA ASN A 161 -12.52 -4.92 -11.25
C ASN A 161 -12.82 -3.71 -12.15
N ASN A 162 -14.08 -3.37 -12.35
CA ASN A 162 -14.48 -2.15 -13.06
C ASN A 162 -13.94 -0.90 -12.34
N PHE A 163 -14.04 -0.86 -11.02
CA PHE A 163 -13.47 0.20 -10.21
C PHE A 163 -11.94 0.26 -10.35
N ALA A 164 -11.25 -0.88 -10.28
CA ALA A 164 -9.81 -0.96 -10.45
C ALA A 164 -9.37 -0.43 -11.82
N THR A 165 -10.08 -0.79 -12.88
CA THR A 165 -9.84 -0.28 -14.23
C THR A 165 -10.01 1.24 -14.30
N PHE A 166 -11.06 1.77 -13.70
CA PHE A 166 -11.32 3.21 -13.63
C PHE A 166 -10.20 3.96 -12.89
N VAL A 167 -9.75 3.45 -11.74
CA VAL A 167 -8.61 4.01 -10.99
C VAL A 167 -7.35 4.04 -11.84
N GLN A 168 -7.02 2.93 -12.52
CA GLN A 168 -5.84 2.85 -13.38
C GLN A 168 -5.91 3.85 -14.55
N GLN A 169 -7.08 4.11 -15.10
CA GLN A 169 -7.27 5.12 -16.15
C GLN A 169 -7.04 6.54 -15.61
N ILE A 170 -7.53 6.83 -14.41
CA ILE A 170 -7.28 8.11 -13.73
C ILE A 170 -5.77 8.31 -13.50
N ASP A 171 -5.07 7.30 -13.01
CA ASP A 171 -3.64 7.40 -12.72
C ASP A 171 -2.82 7.62 -14.01
N LYS A 172 -3.16 6.93 -15.10
CA LYS A 172 -2.56 7.21 -16.43
C LYS A 172 -2.80 8.64 -16.88
N SER A 173 -4.01 9.16 -16.68
CA SER A 173 -4.35 10.53 -17.05
C SER A 173 -3.60 11.54 -16.19
N LYS A 174 -3.52 11.34 -14.89
CA LYS A 174 -2.72 12.17 -13.97
C LYS A 174 -1.25 12.23 -14.39
N PHE A 175 -0.66 11.08 -14.69
CA PHE A 175 0.73 11.01 -15.16
C PHE A 175 0.95 11.76 -16.45
N ALA A 176 0.04 11.64 -17.43
CA ALA A 176 0.12 12.35 -18.69
C ALA A 176 0.03 13.88 -18.51
N VAL A 177 -0.88 14.34 -17.64
CA VAL A 177 -1.05 15.77 -17.32
C VAL A 177 0.18 16.30 -16.58
N GLN A 178 0.71 15.57 -15.62
CA GLN A 178 1.92 15.96 -14.88
C GLN A 178 3.11 16.13 -15.84
N LYS A 179 3.31 15.17 -16.74
CA LYS A 179 4.39 15.26 -17.75
C LYS A 179 4.20 16.43 -18.74
N ALA A 180 2.96 16.77 -19.07
CA ALA A 180 2.66 17.93 -19.91
C ALA A 180 2.97 19.23 -19.16
N LEU A 181 2.63 19.31 -17.87
CA LEU A 181 2.94 20.46 -17.01
C LEU A 181 4.46 20.70 -16.92
N GLU A 182 5.23 19.66 -16.61
CA GLU A 182 6.70 19.74 -16.54
C GLU A 182 7.34 20.26 -17.84
N LYS A 183 6.83 19.79 -18.99
CA LYS A 183 7.28 20.30 -20.28
C LYS A 183 6.93 21.79 -20.50
N ALA A 184 5.72 22.19 -20.11
CA ALA A 184 5.28 23.58 -20.21
C ALA A 184 6.10 24.50 -19.32
N GLU A 185 6.41 24.09 -18.08
CA GLU A 185 7.28 24.82 -17.16
C GLU A 185 8.71 24.95 -17.70
N THR A 186 9.25 23.87 -18.29
CA THR A 186 10.58 23.88 -18.92
C THR A 186 10.62 24.88 -20.09
N LEU A 187 9.61 24.84 -20.95
CA LEU A 187 9.49 25.77 -22.07
C LEU A 187 9.38 27.23 -21.60
N TYR A 188 8.52 27.46 -20.58
CA TYR A 188 8.38 28.79 -19.97
C TYR A 188 9.72 29.34 -19.46
N LYS A 189 10.46 28.53 -18.68
CA LYS A 189 11.80 28.93 -18.18
C LYS A 189 12.78 29.24 -19.30
N SER A 190 12.78 28.43 -20.36
CA SER A 190 13.63 28.68 -21.56
C SER A 190 13.28 30.00 -22.27
N LEU A 191 11.99 30.28 -22.45
CA LEU A 191 11.54 31.54 -23.07
C LEU A 191 11.89 32.76 -22.18
N MET A 192 11.72 32.64 -20.86
CA MET A 192 12.10 33.69 -19.92
C MET A 192 13.59 34.01 -20.01
N GLN A 193 14.45 32.99 -20.07
CA GLN A 193 15.88 33.20 -20.27
C GLN A 193 16.20 33.85 -21.61
N GLN A 194 15.50 33.47 -22.68
CA GLN A 194 15.74 33.99 -24.02
C GLN A 194 15.35 35.48 -24.16
N TYR A 195 14.29 35.93 -23.48
CA TYR A 195 13.74 37.26 -23.65
C TYR A 195 14.13 38.23 -22.52
N PHE A 196 14.61 37.78 -21.39
CA PHE A 196 14.92 38.62 -20.22
C PHE A 196 16.33 38.43 -19.65
N ALA A 197 17.15 37.58 -20.23
CA ALA A 197 18.58 37.46 -19.95
C ALA A 197 19.34 38.15 -21.09
#